data_e6d26d3fb8c44c4c362f81e2a97d4ab8
#
_entry.id   e6d26d3fb8c44c4c362f81e2a97d4ab8
#
_cell.length_a   1.000
_cell.length_b   1.000
_cell.length_c   1.000
_cell.angle_alpha   90.00
_cell.angle_beta   90.00
_cell.angle_gamma   90.00
#
_symmetry.space_group_name_H-M   'P 1'
#
loop_
_entity.id
_entity.type
_entity.pdbx_description
1 polymer ?
#
loop_
_entity_poly.entity_id
_entity_poly.type
_entity_poly.pdbx_seq_one_letter_code
_entity_poly.pdbx_strand_id
1 'polypeptide(L)'
;MKRLFQGLIVAITLGLSQLGLSSPSNAETQQGLPKVQLQTELGNIVIELFPQAAPITVDNFLKYVDDYYYDGTIFHRVINGFMIQGGGYGFDLSLKPTQRVPIVNESNNGLNNVRGTIAMARTRDPGSATSQFFINHRSNLSLNYKENRPGYTVFGQVIEGMETVDTIAAVETTTKGYLGDVPVKPIRILKARLLNPASWKPLPDTASELDYEAPIPVR
;
A
#
# COMPACT_ATOMS: atom_id res chain seq x y z
N MET A 1 77.56 -48.43 -39.63
CA MET A 1 77.64 -46.97 -39.60
C MET A 1 76.21 -46.45 -40.03
N LYS A 2 75.35 -46.21 -39.09
CA LYS A 2 74.02 -45.67 -39.33
C LYS A 2 73.83 -44.42 -38.48
N ARG A 3 73.67 -43.29 -39.12
CA ARG A 3 73.43 -42.01 -38.47
C ARG A 3 71.92 -41.84 -38.24
N LEU A 4 71.53 -41.66 -37.00
CA LEU A 4 70.16 -41.26 -36.61
C LEU A 4 70.00 -39.74 -36.81
N PHE A 5 68.95 -39.39 -37.55
CA PHE A 5 68.46 -38.02 -37.60
C PHE A 5 67.39 -37.87 -36.53
N GLN A 6 67.59 -37.02 -35.58
CA GLN A 6 66.56 -36.58 -34.64
C GLN A 6 65.83 -35.39 -35.27
N GLY A 7 64.58 -35.56 -35.55
CA GLY A 7 63.67 -34.49 -35.95
C GLY A 7 63.04 -33.79 -34.71
N LEU A 8 63.26 -32.51 -34.62
CA LEU A 8 62.70 -31.61 -33.58
C LEU A 8 61.29 -31.24 -34.01
N ILE A 9 60.27 -31.71 -33.27
CA ILE A 9 58.88 -31.28 -33.44
C ILE A 9 58.64 -30.09 -32.52
N VAL A 10 58.48 -28.88 -33.11
CA VAL A 10 58.04 -27.71 -32.41
C VAL A 10 56.49 -27.71 -32.33
N ALA A 11 55.94 -27.95 -31.17
CA ALA A 11 54.53 -27.84 -30.92
C ALA A 11 54.17 -26.36 -30.66
N ILE A 12 53.45 -25.74 -31.61
CA ILE A 12 52.88 -24.40 -31.43
C ILE A 12 51.54 -24.58 -30.69
N THR A 13 51.51 -24.24 -29.42
CA THR A 13 50.27 -24.17 -28.65
C THR A 13 49.60 -22.82 -28.93
N LEU A 14 48.52 -22.84 -29.74
CA LEU A 14 47.60 -21.70 -29.86
C LEU A 14 46.82 -21.55 -28.53
N GLY A 15 47.15 -20.50 -27.77
CA GLY A 15 46.34 -20.11 -26.62
C GLY A 15 45.06 -19.44 -27.09
N LEU A 16 43.92 -20.13 -26.98
CA LEU A 16 42.60 -19.50 -27.07
C LEU A 16 42.36 -18.70 -25.79
N SER A 17 42.56 -17.40 -25.84
CA SER A 17 42.07 -16.46 -24.82
C SER A 17 40.53 -16.39 -24.92
N GLN A 18 39.84 -17.04 -24.01
CA GLN A 18 38.39 -16.85 -23.81
C GLN A 18 38.17 -15.48 -23.22
N LEU A 19 37.72 -14.54 -24.05
CA LEU A 19 37.08 -13.30 -23.55
C LEU A 19 35.76 -13.73 -22.89
N GLY A 20 35.78 -13.78 -21.54
CA GLY A 20 34.61 -13.90 -20.73
C GLY A 20 33.70 -12.67 -20.93
N LEU A 21 32.66 -12.82 -21.73
CA LEU A 21 31.54 -11.90 -21.76
C LEU A 21 30.83 -11.99 -20.41
N SER A 22 31.23 -11.10 -19.47
CA SER A 22 30.46 -10.84 -18.25
C SER A 22 29.13 -10.22 -18.67
N SER A 23 28.07 -11.01 -18.74
CA SER A 23 26.72 -10.50 -18.80
C SER A 23 26.50 -9.59 -17.59
N PRO A 24 26.02 -8.35 -17.75
CA PRO A 24 25.61 -7.58 -16.59
C PRO A 24 24.49 -8.34 -15.89
N SER A 25 24.78 -8.85 -14.70
CA SER A 25 23.79 -9.33 -13.78
C SER A 25 22.89 -8.12 -13.46
N ASN A 26 21.72 -8.05 -14.06
CA ASN A 26 20.64 -7.20 -13.56
C ASN A 26 20.28 -7.72 -12.17
N ALA A 27 21.01 -7.26 -11.17
CA ALA A 27 20.54 -7.25 -9.81
C ALA A 27 19.35 -6.27 -9.81
N GLU A 28 18.16 -6.73 -10.20
CA GLU A 28 16.92 -6.10 -9.74
C GLU A 28 17.00 -6.14 -8.22
N THR A 29 17.38 -4.99 -7.66
CA THR A 29 17.25 -4.76 -6.23
C THR A 29 15.80 -5.06 -5.92
N GLN A 30 15.50 -6.15 -5.23
CA GLN A 30 14.16 -6.42 -4.72
C GLN A 30 13.82 -5.27 -3.77
N GLN A 31 13.25 -4.23 -4.34
CA GLN A 31 12.69 -3.14 -3.58
C GLN A 31 11.52 -3.75 -2.82
N GLY A 32 11.63 -3.82 -1.48
CA GLY A 32 10.56 -4.34 -0.64
C GLY A 32 9.26 -3.57 -0.87
N LEU A 33 8.13 -4.14 -0.45
CA LEU A 33 6.82 -3.49 -0.57
C LEU A 33 6.83 -2.08 0.06
N PRO A 34 6.08 -1.11 -0.49
CA PRO A 34 6.00 0.23 0.07
C PRO A 34 5.48 0.19 1.51
N LYS A 35 6.12 0.96 2.39
CA LYS A 35 5.75 1.08 3.81
C LYS A 35 5.46 2.52 4.16
N VAL A 36 4.29 2.77 4.75
CA VAL A 36 3.88 4.10 5.19
C VAL A 36 3.76 4.12 6.71
N GLN A 37 4.39 5.11 7.34
CA GLN A 37 4.20 5.40 8.75
C GLN A 37 3.14 6.50 8.91
N LEU A 38 2.11 6.22 9.70
CA LEU A 38 1.21 7.21 10.26
C LEU A 38 1.67 7.53 11.69
N GLN A 39 2.21 8.72 11.90
CA GLN A 39 2.51 9.24 13.22
C GLN A 39 1.24 9.87 13.79
N THR A 40 0.73 9.35 14.89
CA THR A 40 -0.47 9.87 15.56
C THR A 40 -0.12 10.42 16.94
N GLU A 41 -1.07 11.11 17.60
CA GLU A 41 -0.93 11.54 18.98
C GLU A 41 -0.86 10.40 20.00
N LEU A 42 -1.29 9.19 19.61
CA LEU A 42 -1.34 7.99 20.47
C LEU A 42 -0.27 6.95 20.13
N GLY A 43 0.61 7.24 19.15
CA GLY A 43 1.68 6.35 18.73
C GLY A 43 1.80 6.26 17.20
N ASN A 44 2.72 5.43 16.74
CA ASN A 44 2.96 5.20 15.32
C ASN A 44 2.24 3.93 14.85
N ILE A 45 1.80 3.96 13.59
CA ILE A 45 1.25 2.80 12.88
C ILE A 45 2.06 2.68 11.59
N VAL A 46 2.71 1.53 11.36
CA VAL A 46 3.42 1.25 10.11
C VAL A 46 2.59 0.27 9.28
N ILE A 47 2.34 0.64 8.04
CA ILE A 47 1.49 -0.08 7.10
C ILE A 47 2.33 -0.51 5.91
N GLU A 48 2.35 -1.79 5.59
CA GLU A 48 2.90 -2.34 4.36
C GLU A 48 1.79 -2.41 3.31
N LEU A 49 2.07 -1.92 2.09
CA LEU A 49 1.09 -1.80 1.01
C LEU A 49 1.28 -2.90 -0.04
N PHE A 50 0.20 -3.26 -0.74
CA PHE A 50 0.16 -4.37 -1.70
C PHE A 50 -0.12 -3.89 -3.14
N PRO A 51 0.87 -3.26 -3.82
CA PRO A 51 0.67 -2.68 -5.15
C PRO A 51 0.34 -3.72 -6.23
N GLN A 52 0.70 -5.01 -6.06
CA GLN A 52 0.33 -6.06 -6.99
C GLN A 52 -1.15 -6.44 -6.91
N ALA A 53 -1.75 -6.30 -5.71
CA ALA A 53 -3.15 -6.66 -5.47
C ALA A 53 -4.11 -5.47 -5.68
N ALA A 54 -3.65 -4.25 -5.46
CA ALA A 54 -4.45 -3.04 -5.57
C ALA A 54 -3.61 -1.87 -6.12
N PRO A 55 -3.13 -1.95 -7.37
CA PRO A 55 -2.18 -0.98 -7.92
C PRO A 55 -2.72 0.46 -7.93
N ILE A 56 -3.97 0.67 -8.34
CA ILE A 56 -4.58 2.00 -8.43
C ILE A 56 -4.84 2.57 -7.03
N THR A 57 -5.31 1.72 -6.11
CA THR A 57 -5.58 2.13 -4.72
C THR A 57 -4.29 2.49 -3.98
N VAL A 58 -3.23 1.69 -4.13
CA VAL A 58 -1.92 1.96 -3.52
C VAL A 58 -1.33 3.24 -4.09
N ASP A 59 -1.35 3.42 -5.40
CA ASP A 59 -0.85 4.64 -6.05
C ASP A 59 -1.61 5.89 -5.58
N ASN A 60 -2.94 5.83 -5.56
CA ASN A 60 -3.78 6.91 -5.04
C ASN A 60 -3.44 7.26 -3.58
N PHE A 61 -3.33 6.26 -2.71
CA PHE A 61 -2.98 6.48 -1.30
C PHE A 61 -1.60 7.10 -1.15
N LEU A 62 -0.59 6.61 -1.90
CA LEU A 62 0.77 7.13 -1.86
C LEU A 62 0.88 8.54 -2.43
N LYS A 63 0.12 8.88 -3.46
CA LYS A 63 0.02 10.25 -3.97
C LYS A 63 -0.53 11.21 -2.90
N TYR A 64 -1.53 10.82 -2.10
CA TYR A 64 -1.99 11.61 -0.96
C TYR A 64 -0.96 11.70 0.17
N VAL A 65 -0.14 10.65 0.39
CA VAL A 65 0.98 10.68 1.36
C VAL A 65 2.06 11.65 0.90
N ASP A 66 2.42 11.63 -0.39
CA ASP A 66 3.45 12.49 -0.99
C ASP A 66 3.03 13.97 -1.00
N ASP A 67 1.74 14.24 -1.23
CA ASP A 67 1.14 15.57 -1.15
C ASP A 67 0.96 16.09 0.29
N TYR A 68 1.41 15.34 1.31
CA TYR A 68 1.20 15.65 2.74
C TYR A 68 -0.28 15.84 3.10
N TYR A 69 -1.19 15.29 2.30
CA TYR A 69 -2.63 15.49 2.47
C TYR A 69 -3.13 14.99 3.82
N TYR A 70 -2.60 13.87 4.32
CA TYR A 70 -3.03 13.28 5.58
C TYR A 70 -2.55 14.01 6.81
N ASP A 71 -1.55 14.90 6.69
CA ASP A 71 -1.03 15.67 7.81
C ASP A 71 -2.11 16.58 8.40
N GLY A 72 -2.33 16.46 9.71
CA GLY A 72 -3.36 17.19 10.45
C GLY A 72 -4.79 16.65 10.28
N THR A 73 -5.02 15.61 9.46
CA THR A 73 -6.32 14.93 9.43
C THR A 73 -6.53 14.10 10.70
N ILE A 74 -7.79 13.71 10.95
CA ILE A 74 -8.16 12.97 12.16
C ILE A 74 -8.76 11.61 11.84
N PHE A 75 -8.73 10.71 12.82
CA PHE A 75 -9.64 9.58 12.86
C PHE A 75 -11.02 10.08 13.28
N HIS A 76 -11.88 10.37 12.31
CA HIS A 76 -13.18 11.01 12.52
C HIS A 76 -14.30 10.04 12.85
N ARG A 77 -14.08 8.74 12.66
CA ARG A 77 -15.04 7.68 13.02
C ARG A 77 -14.31 6.48 13.59
N VAL A 78 -14.65 6.12 14.81
CA VAL A 78 -14.00 5.03 15.56
C VAL A 78 -15.08 4.15 16.18
N ILE A 79 -15.07 2.86 15.81
CA ILE A 79 -16.00 1.88 16.39
C ILE A 79 -15.17 0.72 16.94
N ASN A 80 -15.18 0.60 18.27
CA ASN A 80 -14.53 -0.51 18.97
C ASN A 80 -15.08 -1.86 18.46
N GLY A 81 -14.19 -2.82 18.24
CA GLY A 81 -14.59 -4.12 17.69
C GLY A 81 -15.03 -4.08 16.23
N PHE A 82 -14.77 -2.99 15.50
CA PHE A 82 -15.03 -2.89 14.07
C PHE A 82 -13.85 -2.27 13.31
N MET A 83 -13.70 -0.94 13.30
CA MET A 83 -12.64 -0.25 12.54
C MET A 83 -12.36 1.15 13.11
N ILE A 84 -11.22 1.73 12.69
CA ILE A 84 -10.92 3.16 12.84
C ILE A 84 -10.79 3.78 11.46
N GLN A 85 -11.53 4.85 11.18
CA GLN A 85 -11.60 5.52 9.87
C GLN A 85 -11.05 6.95 9.94
N GLY A 86 -10.18 7.29 8.99
CA GLY A 86 -9.53 8.60 8.91
C GLY A 86 -9.32 9.08 7.47
N GLY A 87 -8.51 10.15 7.34
CA GLY A 87 -8.03 10.64 6.04
C GLY A 87 -9.01 11.52 5.25
N GLY A 88 -10.07 12.04 5.88
CA GLY A 88 -11.05 12.88 5.17
C GLY A 88 -11.45 14.16 5.89
N TYR A 89 -11.15 14.30 7.17
CA TYR A 89 -11.60 15.42 7.98
C TYR A 89 -10.44 16.08 8.71
N GLY A 90 -10.49 17.39 8.81
CA GLY A 90 -9.62 18.20 9.63
C GLY A 90 -9.99 18.11 11.12
N PHE A 91 -9.15 18.70 11.95
CA PHE A 91 -9.33 18.78 13.40
C PHE A 91 -10.66 19.42 13.82
N ASP A 92 -11.15 20.37 13.04
CA ASP A 92 -12.42 21.09 13.25
C ASP A 92 -13.65 20.33 12.72
N LEU A 93 -13.47 19.08 12.30
CA LEU A 93 -14.47 18.25 11.64
C LEU A 93 -14.96 18.80 10.27
N SER A 94 -14.23 19.73 9.67
CA SER A 94 -14.47 20.12 8.29
C SER A 94 -14.00 19.01 7.35
N LEU A 95 -14.80 18.74 6.31
CA LEU A 95 -14.36 17.83 5.24
C LEU A 95 -13.20 18.48 4.48
N LYS A 96 -12.05 17.80 4.45
CA LYS A 96 -10.89 18.26 3.69
C LYS A 96 -11.13 18.00 2.19
N PRO A 97 -11.10 19.04 1.33
CA PRO A 97 -11.31 18.86 -0.10
C PRO A 97 -10.30 17.90 -0.70
N THR A 98 -10.78 16.96 -1.51
CA THR A 98 -9.91 16.06 -2.28
C THR A 98 -9.50 16.76 -3.57
N GLN A 99 -8.23 16.64 -3.97
CA GLN A 99 -7.69 17.21 -5.20
C GLN A 99 -7.67 16.20 -6.35
N ARG A 100 -8.09 14.96 -6.07
CA ARG A 100 -8.04 13.85 -7.02
C ARG A 100 -9.43 13.28 -7.28
N VAL A 101 -9.62 12.78 -8.49
CA VAL A 101 -10.85 12.09 -8.87
C VAL A 101 -11.02 10.78 -8.10
N PRO A 102 -12.25 10.29 -7.92
CA PRO A 102 -12.50 8.97 -7.37
C PRO A 102 -11.84 7.86 -8.20
N ILE A 103 -11.44 6.79 -7.53
CA ILE A 103 -10.77 5.64 -8.14
C ILE A 103 -11.71 4.43 -8.29
N VAL A 104 -11.36 3.54 -9.22
CA VAL A 104 -12.06 2.27 -9.41
C VAL A 104 -11.97 1.38 -8.16
N ASN A 105 -12.94 0.50 -8.00
CA ASN A 105 -12.99 -0.44 -6.88
C ASN A 105 -12.23 -1.72 -7.21
N GLU A 106 -11.12 -1.96 -6.52
CA GLU A 106 -10.27 -3.14 -6.68
C GLU A 106 -10.55 -4.23 -5.62
N SER A 107 -11.75 -4.26 -5.02
CA SER A 107 -12.06 -5.20 -3.92
C SER A 107 -12.14 -6.67 -4.31
N ASN A 108 -12.17 -6.99 -5.61
CA ASN A 108 -12.11 -8.35 -6.15
C ASN A 108 -10.68 -8.94 -6.22
N ASN A 109 -9.73 -8.32 -5.53
CA ASN A 109 -8.31 -8.67 -5.53
C ASN A 109 -7.93 -9.88 -4.64
N GLY A 110 -8.90 -10.60 -4.11
CA GLY A 110 -8.68 -11.78 -3.26
C GLY A 110 -8.30 -11.48 -1.81
N LEU A 111 -8.11 -10.22 -1.43
CA LEU A 111 -7.78 -9.82 -0.06
C LEU A 111 -9.05 -9.67 0.79
N ASN A 112 -8.91 -9.98 2.08
CA ASN A 112 -10.01 -9.96 3.03
C ASN A 112 -9.83 -8.84 4.06
N ASN A 113 -10.95 -8.24 4.49
CA ASN A 113 -11.00 -7.28 5.57
C ASN A 113 -10.85 -7.99 6.93
N VAL A 114 -9.63 -8.48 7.19
CA VAL A 114 -9.27 -9.11 8.48
C VAL A 114 -8.61 -8.09 9.40
N ARG A 115 -8.49 -8.43 10.70
CA ARG A 115 -7.83 -7.55 11.68
C ARG A 115 -6.46 -7.08 11.17
N GLY A 116 -6.20 -5.79 11.29
CA GLY A 116 -4.96 -5.14 10.90
C GLY A 116 -4.87 -4.74 9.43
N THR A 117 -5.79 -5.14 8.56
CA THR A 117 -5.77 -4.67 7.17
C THR A 117 -6.28 -3.24 7.06
N ILE A 118 -5.71 -2.49 6.09
CA ILE A 118 -6.19 -1.17 5.68
C ILE A 118 -7.02 -1.30 4.40
N ALA A 119 -8.16 -0.60 4.35
CA ALA A 119 -9.05 -0.59 3.20
C ALA A 119 -9.58 0.81 2.89
N MET A 120 -9.96 1.05 1.62
CA MET A 120 -10.53 2.34 1.20
C MET A 120 -11.97 2.48 1.67
N ALA A 121 -12.25 3.60 2.31
CA ALA A 121 -13.63 4.02 2.58
C ALA A 121 -14.28 4.58 1.30
N ARG A 122 -15.59 4.39 1.18
CA ARG A 122 -16.40 4.83 0.04
C ARG A 122 -17.85 5.07 0.43
N THR A 123 -18.59 5.71 -0.42
CA THR A 123 -20.05 5.84 -0.30
C THR A 123 -20.75 4.54 -0.74
N ARG A 124 -22.04 4.59 -1.03
CA ARG A 124 -22.76 3.46 -1.64
C ARG A 124 -22.28 3.15 -3.06
N ASP A 125 -21.77 4.15 -3.77
CA ASP A 125 -21.15 3.97 -5.07
C ASP A 125 -19.75 3.29 -4.88
N PRO A 126 -19.52 2.13 -5.47
CA PRO A 126 -18.24 1.44 -5.39
C PRO A 126 -17.06 2.27 -5.93
N GLY A 127 -17.28 3.07 -6.97
CA GLY A 127 -16.28 3.93 -7.62
C GLY A 127 -16.09 5.30 -6.96
N SER A 128 -16.52 5.50 -5.70
CA SER A 128 -16.49 6.81 -5.03
C SER A 128 -15.31 7.00 -4.08
N ALA A 129 -14.39 6.04 -3.99
CA ALA A 129 -13.24 6.13 -3.08
C ALA A 129 -12.28 7.24 -3.53
N THR A 130 -11.81 8.07 -2.57
CA THR A 130 -10.83 9.14 -2.81
C THR A 130 -9.67 9.05 -1.82
N SER A 131 -9.72 9.78 -0.71
CA SER A 131 -8.65 9.86 0.29
C SER A 131 -8.91 9.05 1.56
N GLN A 132 -10.19 8.81 1.91
CA GLN A 132 -10.53 8.20 3.18
C GLN A 132 -10.22 6.71 3.21
N PHE A 133 -9.67 6.25 4.33
CA PHE A 133 -9.35 4.86 4.59
C PHE A 133 -9.83 4.43 5.97
N PHE A 134 -9.85 3.12 6.20
CA PHE A 134 -10.04 2.58 7.55
C PHE A 134 -9.08 1.43 7.82
N ILE A 135 -8.74 1.24 9.10
CA ILE A 135 -7.98 0.08 9.57
C ILE A 135 -8.94 -0.84 10.33
N ASN A 136 -8.97 -2.08 9.95
CA ASN A 136 -9.82 -3.10 10.55
C ASN A 136 -9.31 -3.44 11.96
N HIS A 137 -10.08 -3.06 13.00
CA HIS A 137 -9.77 -3.41 14.38
C HIS A 137 -10.06 -4.89 14.69
N ARG A 138 -10.99 -5.51 13.96
CA ARG A 138 -11.26 -6.95 13.94
C ARG A 138 -11.49 -7.44 12.52
N SER A 139 -11.68 -8.75 12.36
CA SER A 139 -12.06 -9.31 11.05
C SER A 139 -13.50 -8.97 10.71
N ASN A 140 -13.70 -8.27 9.59
CA ASN A 140 -14.97 -7.74 9.11
C ASN A 140 -15.33 -8.35 7.73
N LEU A 141 -15.48 -9.67 7.68
CA LEU A 141 -15.67 -10.43 6.44
C LEU A 141 -16.93 -10.03 5.65
N SER A 142 -17.88 -9.34 6.28
CA SER A 142 -19.05 -8.76 5.60
C SER A 142 -18.70 -7.61 4.64
N LEU A 143 -17.51 -7.01 4.79
CA LEU A 143 -16.96 -5.94 3.95
C LEU A 143 -16.23 -6.46 2.72
N ASN A 144 -15.98 -7.78 2.63
CA ASN A 144 -15.29 -8.38 1.50
C ASN A 144 -16.12 -8.32 0.22
N TYR A 145 -15.40 -8.37 -0.90
CA TYR A 145 -16.01 -8.64 -2.19
C TYR A 145 -16.82 -9.95 -2.14
N LYS A 146 -17.97 -9.93 -2.75
CA LYS A 146 -18.79 -11.11 -3.04
C LYS A 146 -19.16 -11.04 -4.50
N GLU A 147 -19.41 -12.19 -5.11
CA GLU A 147 -19.91 -12.25 -6.47
C GLU A 147 -21.09 -11.27 -6.65
N ASN A 148 -20.96 -10.37 -7.64
CA ASN A 148 -21.92 -9.27 -7.94
C ASN A 148 -22.13 -8.21 -6.84
N ARG A 149 -21.27 -8.16 -5.81
CA ARG A 149 -21.31 -7.12 -4.79
C ARG A 149 -19.91 -6.61 -4.44
N PRO A 150 -19.48 -5.45 -4.99
CA PRO A 150 -18.20 -4.85 -4.64
C PRO A 150 -18.05 -4.61 -3.14
N GLY A 151 -16.94 -5.06 -2.59
CA GLY A 151 -16.55 -4.86 -1.20
C GLY A 151 -15.84 -3.53 -0.97
N TYR A 152 -15.03 -3.50 0.09
CA TYR A 152 -14.09 -2.43 0.38
C TYR A 152 -12.68 -2.92 0.03
N THR A 153 -11.97 -2.19 -0.82
CA THR A 153 -10.67 -2.57 -1.34
C THR A 153 -9.62 -2.59 -0.24
N VAL A 154 -9.18 -3.78 0.16
CA VAL A 154 -7.99 -3.95 1.00
C VAL A 154 -6.77 -3.72 0.13
N PHE A 155 -5.81 -2.88 0.60
CA PHE A 155 -4.63 -2.51 -0.15
C PHE A 155 -3.32 -2.56 0.65
N GLY A 156 -3.38 -3.01 1.91
CA GLY A 156 -2.22 -3.17 2.79
C GLY A 156 -2.59 -3.74 4.15
N GLN A 157 -1.59 -3.81 5.03
CA GLN A 157 -1.76 -4.27 6.40
C GLN A 157 -0.83 -3.52 7.36
N VAL A 158 -1.25 -3.38 8.59
CA VAL A 158 -0.43 -2.90 9.70
C VAL A 158 0.60 -3.98 10.03
N ILE A 159 1.88 -3.61 9.98
CA ILE A 159 3.01 -4.48 10.35
C ILE A 159 3.61 -4.11 11.69
N GLU A 160 3.42 -2.84 12.15
CA GLU A 160 3.83 -2.35 13.45
C GLU A 160 2.78 -1.37 13.98
N GLY A 161 2.54 -1.33 15.29
CA GLY A 161 1.63 -0.36 15.92
C GLY A 161 0.16 -0.81 15.97
N MET A 162 -0.13 -2.12 15.94
CA MET A 162 -1.51 -2.60 16.20
C MET A 162 -2.01 -2.24 17.60
N GLU A 163 -1.14 -2.12 18.58
CA GLU A 163 -1.45 -1.62 19.92
C GLU A 163 -1.89 -0.14 19.90
N THR A 164 -1.34 0.66 19.00
CA THR A 164 -1.82 2.05 18.75
C THR A 164 -3.22 2.02 18.14
N VAL A 165 -3.49 1.12 17.19
CA VAL A 165 -4.85 0.94 16.61
C VAL A 165 -5.84 0.54 17.71
N ASP A 166 -5.47 -0.38 18.61
CA ASP A 166 -6.30 -0.82 19.75
C ASP A 166 -6.57 0.35 20.71
N THR A 167 -5.56 1.15 21.01
CA THR A 167 -5.69 2.35 21.86
C THR A 167 -6.65 3.36 21.23
N ILE A 168 -6.52 3.63 19.93
CA ILE A 168 -7.45 4.50 19.20
C ILE A 168 -8.86 3.92 19.21
N ALA A 169 -9.01 2.61 18.98
CA ALA A 169 -10.32 1.96 18.96
C ALA A 169 -11.05 1.96 20.31
N ALA A 170 -10.31 2.12 21.42
CA ALA A 170 -10.83 2.11 22.77
C ALA A 170 -11.28 3.49 23.30
N VAL A 171 -11.06 4.58 22.56
CA VAL A 171 -11.43 5.93 23.02
C VAL A 171 -12.93 6.11 23.10
N GLU A 172 -13.37 7.00 23.97
CA GLU A 172 -14.75 7.44 24.06
C GLU A 172 -15.18 8.16 22.78
N THR A 173 -16.36 7.82 22.25
CA THR A 173 -16.93 8.41 21.03
C THR A 173 -18.29 9.04 21.31
N THR A 174 -18.69 9.98 20.45
CA THR A 174 -19.96 10.70 20.54
C THR A 174 -20.47 11.03 19.13
N THR A 175 -21.68 11.56 19.05
CA THR A 175 -22.22 12.14 17.81
C THR A 175 -21.93 13.64 17.77
N LYS A 176 -21.36 14.12 16.66
CA LYS A 176 -21.12 15.55 16.39
C LYS A 176 -21.77 15.95 15.06
N GLY A 177 -22.88 16.68 15.15
CA GLY A 177 -23.70 17.04 14.00
C GLY A 177 -24.26 15.77 13.32
N TYR A 178 -23.90 15.56 12.04
CA TYR A 178 -24.32 14.38 11.27
C TYR A 178 -23.32 13.21 11.35
N LEU A 179 -22.18 13.41 12.03
CA LEU A 179 -21.14 12.40 12.19
C LEU A 179 -21.37 11.60 13.48
N GLY A 180 -21.57 10.29 13.35
CA GLY A 180 -21.60 9.34 14.45
C GLY A 180 -20.21 8.75 14.74
N ASP A 181 -20.05 8.19 15.95
CA ASP A 181 -18.85 7.47 16.38
C ASP A 181 -17.57 8.33 16.33
N VAL A 182 -17.69 9.65 16.53
CA VAL A 182 -16.58 10.61 16.53
C VAL A 182 -15.87 10.58 17.87
N PRO A 183 -14.55 10.42 17.94
CA PRO A 183 -13.80 10.55 19.18
C PRO A 183 -14.11 11.86 19.90
N VAL A 184 -14.41 11.79 21.21
CA VAL A 184 -14.69 12.99 22.05
C VAL A 184 -13.51 13.96 21.98
N LYS A 185 -12.30 13.41 22.10
CA LYS A 185 -11.04 14.13 21.85
C LYS A 185 -10.54 13.74 20.47
N PRO A 186 -10.41 14.68 19.51
CA PRO A 186 -9.89 14.37 18.18
C PRO A 186 -8.52 13.70 18.26
N ILE A 187 -8.30 12.68 17.43
CA ILE A 187 -7.03 11.97 17.33
C ILE A 187 -6.44 12.29 15.97
N ARG A 188 -5.36 13.06 15.94
CA ARG A 188 -4.72 13.52 14.72
C ARG A 188 -3.71 12.53 14.17
N ILE A 189 -3.67 12.44 12.85
CA ILE A 189 -2.51 11.97 12.09
C ILE A 189 -1.58 13.18 11.97
N LEU A 190 -0.52 13.19 12.77
CA LEU A 190 0.45 14.29 12.78
C LEU A 190 1.25 14.33 11.49
N LYS A 191 1.65 13.15 10.99
CA LYS A 191 2.39 12.97 9.73
C LYS A 191 2.08 11.62 9.12
N ALA A 192 2.02 11.57 7.80
CA ALA A 192 2.03 10.32 7.02
C ALA A 192 3.24 10.35 6.07
N ARG A 193 4.13 9.35 6.13
CA ARG A 193 5.37 9.33 5.33
C ARG A 193 5.65 7.95 4.78
N LEU A 194 6.05 7.90 3.52
CA LEU A 194 6.62 6.71 2.89
C LEU A 194 8.04 6.49 3.44
N LEU A 195 8.28 5.31 4.03
CA LEU A 195 9.55 4.99 4.70
C LEU A 195 10.65 4.55 3.72
N ASN A 196 10.26 3.98 2.58
CA ASN A 196 11.17 3.47 1.54
C ASN A 196 10.79 4.02 0.15
N PRO A 197 11.07 5.31 -0.14
CA PRO A 197 10.61 5.99 -1.35
C PRO A 197 10.98 5.28 -2.67
N ALA A 198 12.13 4.58 -2.71
CA ALA A 198 12.53 3.82 -3.88
C ALA A 198 11.59 2.66 -4.24
N SER A 199 10.72 2.22 -3.32
CA SER A 199 9.77 1.11 -3.54
C SER A 199 8.54 1.50 -4.35
N TRP A 200 8.35 2.77 -4.67
CA TRP A 200 7.18 3.27 -5.38
C TRP A 200 7.58 4.26 -6.48
N LYS A 201 6.93 4.11 -7.62
CA LYS A 201 6.92 5.08 -8.72
C LYS A 201 5.46 5.40 -9.04
N PRO A 202 5.07 6.69 -9.06
CA PRO A 202 3.71 7.08 -9.37
C PRO A 202 3.26 6.54 -10.72
N LEU A 203 2.02 6.03 -10.77
CA LEU A 203 1.36 5.73 -12.03
C LEU A 203 1.05 7.05 -12.75
N PRO A 204 1.02 7.06 -14.11
CA PRO A 204 0.52 8.21 -14.87
C PRO A 204 -0.90 8.58 -14.41
N ASP A 205 -1.23 9.88 -14.40
CA ASP A 205 -2.56 10.33 -13.95
C ASP A 205 -3.71 9.78 -14.79
N THR A 206 -3.44 9.42 -16.05
CA THR A 206 -4.36 8.71 -16.95
C THR A 206 -4.60 7.24 -16.59
N ALA A 207 -3.77 6.65 -15.73
CA ALA A 207 -3.92 5.23 -15.32
C ALA A 207 -5.17 4.98 -14.45
N SER A 208 -5.74 6.01 -13.83
CA SER A 208 -6.99 5.91 -13.08
C SER A 208 -8.23 5.71 -13.99
N GLU A 209 -8.07 5.97 -15.30
CA GLU A 209 -9.12 5.84 -16.33
C GLU A 209 -8.91 4.63 -17.24
N LEU A 210 -7.76 3.94 -17.12
CA LEU A 210 -7.47 2.78 -17.97
C LEU A 210 -8.23 1.55 -17.51
N ASP A 211 -8.69 0.76 -18.50
CA ASP A 211 -9.33 -0.55 -18.36
C ASP A 211 -8.60 -1.44 -17.34
N TYR A 212 -9.00 -1.35 -16.09
CA TYR A 212 -8.51 -2.22 -15.03
C TYR A 212 -9.08 -3.61 -15.21
N GLU A 213 -8.31 -4.49 -15.83
CA GLU A 213 -8.55 -5.93 -15.71
C GLU A 213 -8.10 -6.39 -14.31
N ALA A 214 -9.06 -6.76 -13.48
CA ALA A 214 -8.78 -7.25 -12.15
C ALA A 214 -7.77 -8.41 -12.19
N PRO A 215 -6.77 -8.42 -11.28
CA PRO A 215 -5.86 -9.55 -11.17
C PRO A 215 -6.65 -10.85 -10.99
N ILE A 216 -6.28 -11.88 -11.74
CA ILE A 216 -6.88 -13.22 -11.61
C ILE A 216 -6.61 -13.68 -10.17
N PRO A 217 -7.63 -14.08 -9.39
CA PRO A 217 -7.40 -14.56 -8.04
C PRO A 217 -6.44 -15.75 -8.07
N VAL A 218 -5.34 -15.65 -7.36
CA VAL A 218 -4.42 -16.76 -7.14
C VAL A 218 -5.17 -17.79 -6.29
N ARG A 219 -5.42 -18.98 -6.87
CA ARG A 219 -6.07 -20.12 -6.20
C ARG A 219 -5.14 -20.75 -5.17
#